data_a44e64314170916b8ca154be0f4e583d
#
_entry.id   a44e64314170916b8ca154be0f4e583d
#
_cell.length_a   1.000
_cell.length_b   1.000
_cell.length_c   1.000
_cell.angle_alpha   90.00
_cell.angle_beta   90.00
_cell.angle_gamma   90.00
#
_symmetry.space_group_name_H-M   'P 1'
#
loop_
_entity.id
_entity.type
_entity.pdbx_description
1 polymer ?
#
loop_
_entity_poly.entity_id
_entity_poly.type
_entity_poly.pdbx_seq_one_letter_code
_entity_poly.pdbx_strand_id
1 'polypeptide(L)'
;MDKNTLQLSIGFYENELCRNILPFWLDRCEDKVNGGYFNCFTNDGSRLVSTDKYTWSEGRFLWLFSKMAQMPKPFTDAERKEFLRLAKSGRDFLVKNCFIRDDRPLRCVFLMDETGAPKTVEGFENEGYDMSIYADGFVHDGLSQYSIAADNKESYEIAKELYLSIMHRFETYNYRTLPYPISPEYVMHGFYMMRINYSYNIYLASQKFDPQFAEYAFTKLRESVDNLLNLFTDEGGVLREVIYRGGGRVPGIFGNHSNPGHVCEEMWFVLHAADLLGDPSYTEKCIKCLKKALELGWDPVYGGLYHFVDSDKGGEPLPGDNDPVDEPIYKQLMSGWSDKLWWVHSEALYATLLFGERANDKELLDWYDKIFDYTFKVHPNPDREIREWVQILQRDNTPVTKVTALPVKDPFHITRNLMYILRFLYTLEK
;
A
#
# COMPACT_ATOMS: atom_id res chain seq x y z
N MET A 1 14.74 20.66 9.27
CA MET A 1 14.03 20.69 10.61
C MET A 1 15.04 21.05 11.70
N ASP A 2 14.70 21.94 12.66
CA ASP A 2 15.55 22.22 13.82
C ASP A 2 15.51 21.09 14.85
N LYS A 3 16.50 21.06 15.76
CA LYS A 3 16.67 19.96 16.72
C LYS A 3 15.50 19.79 17.69
N ASN A 4 14.87 20.89 18.13
CA ASN A 4 13.74 20.81 19.07
C ASN A 4 12.50 20.26 18.37
N THR A 5 12.19 20.76 17.19
CA THR A 5 11.10 20.27 16.33
C THR A 5 11.29 18.80 15.99
N LEU A 6 12.53 18.38 15.68
CA LEU A 6 12.85 16.98 15.40
C LEU A 6 12.52 16.07 16.60
N GLN A 7 12.93 16.43 17.82
CA GLN A 7 12.65 15.63 19.01
C GLN A 7 11.15 15.56 19.33
N LEU A 8 10.43 16.66 19.17
CA LEU A 8 8.98 16.68 19.35
C LEU A 8 8.28 15.78 18.33
N SER A 9 8.70 15.83 17.07
CA SER A 9 8.15 14.99 16.01
C SER A 9 8.42 13.50 16.26
N ILE A 10 9.64 13.13 16.65
CA ILE A 10 9.96 11.75 17.02
C ILE A 10 9.05 11.28 18.15
N GLY A 11 8.97 12.03 19.26
CA GLY A 11 8.12 11.66 20.39
C GLY A 11 6.65 11.54 20.04
N PHE A 12 6.14 12.40 19.15
CA PHE A 12 4.77 12.33 18.65
C PHE A 12 4.53 11.03 17.86
N TYR A 13 5.37 10.73 16.88
CA TYR A 13 5.19 9.54 16.04
C TYR A 13 5.46 8.23 16.77
N GLU A 14 6.39 8.20 17.74
CA GLU A 14 6.56 7.06 18.64
C GLU A 14 5.29 6.81 19.47
N ASN A 15 4.70 7.86 20.03
CA ASN A 15 3.45 7.75 20.78
C ASN A 15 2.31 7.27 19.86
N GLU A 16 2.17 7.84 18.67
CA GLU A 16 1.11 7.44 17.73
C GLU A 16 1.23 5.97 17.33
N LEU A 17 2.42 5.53 16.91
CA LEU A 17 2.66 4.15 16.55
C LEU A 17 2.47 3.19 17.73
N CYS A 18 3.20 3.43 18.85
CA CYS A 18 3.32 2.45 19.94
C CYS A 18 2.17 2.50 20.95
N ARG A 19 1.43 3.62 21.05
CA ARG A 19 0.36 3.81 22.06
C ARG A 19 -1.03 3.89 21.46
N ASN A 20 -1.16 4.30 20.19
CA ASN A 20 -2.46 4.49 19.56
C ASN A 20 -2.76 3.40 18.52
N ILE A 21 -1.81 3.08 17.62
CA ILE A 21 -2.08 2.15 16.51
C ILE A 21 -1.80 0.70 16.89
N LEU A 22 -0.57 0.37 17.31
CA LEU A 22 -0.18 -1.01 17.55
C LEU A 22 -0.98 -1.75 18.63
N PRO A 23 -1.38 -1.13 19.77
CA PRO A 23 -2.15 -1.87 20.78
C PRO A 23 -3.45 -2.45 20.26
N PHE A 24 -4.17 -1.74 19.39
CA PHE A 24 -5.39 -2.27 18.77
C PHE A 24 -5.12 -3.60 18.04
N TRP A 25 -4.07 -3.62 17.21
CA TRP A 25 -3.75 -4.78 16.39
C TRP A 25 -3.15 -5.93 17.20
N LEU A 26 -2.22 -5.64 18.09
CA LEU A 26 -1.55 -6.65 18.92
C LEU A 26 -2.54 -7.41 19.84
N ASP A 27 -3.58 -6.71 20.31
CA ASP A 27 -4.60 -7.31 21.16
C ASP A 27 -5.63 -8.15 20.37
N ARG A 28 -5.85 -7.88 19.07
CA ARG A 28 -7.02 -8.37 18.33
C ARG A 28 -6.73 -9.14 17.07
N CYS A 29 -5.55 -8.97 16.45
CA CYS A 29 -5.35 -9.54 15.11
C CYS A 29 -4.96 -11.02 15.12
N GLU A 30 -4.29 -11.53 16.15
CA GLU A 30 -3.77 -12.91 16.12
C GLU A 30 -4.87 -13.95 16.24
N ASP A 31 -4.96 -14.86 15.27
CA ASP A 31 -5.70 -16.12 15.43
C ASP A 31 -4.82 -17.15 16.16
N LYS A 32 -5.04 -17.26 17.47
CA LYS A 32 -4.25 -18.18 18.32
C LYS A 32 -4.60 -19.66 18.13
N VAL A 33 -5.66 -19.96 17.38
CA VAL A 33 -6.14 -21.33 17.16
C VAL A 33 -5.57 -21.89 15.86
N ASN A 34 -5.77 -21.14 14.76
CA ASN A 34 -5.42 -21.61 13.43
C ASN A 34 -4.14 -20.96 12.87
N GLY A 35 -3.65 -19.89 13.50
CA GLY A 35 -2.58 -19.05 12.98
C GLY A 35 -3.08 -18.00 11.98
N GLY A 36 -2.21 -17.09 11.55
CA GLY A 36 -2.61 -15.95 10.73
C GLY A 36 -3.34 -14.87 11.52
N TYR A 37 -4.10 -14.01 10.84
CA TYR A 37 -4.59 -12.79 11.42
C TYR A 37 -6.05 -12.47 11.08
N PHE A 38 -6.74 -11.81 12.00
CA PHE A 38 -8.06 -11.23 11.79
C PHE A 38 -7.96 -9.73 11.52
N ASN A 39 -8.63 -9.25 10.49
CA ASN A 39 -8.73 -7.81 10.21
C ASN A 39 -10.10 -7.36 9.66
N CYS A 40 -11.08 -8.25 9.62
CA CYS A 40 -12.43 -7.88 9.21
C CYS A 40 -13.18 -7.12 10.32
N PHE A 41 -12.64 -5.96 10.73
CA PHE A 41 -13.26 -5.08 11.71
C PHE A 41 -14.11 -4.01 11.02
N THR A 42 -15.08 -3.47 11.77
CA THR A 42 -15.79 -2.25 11.36
C THR A 42 -14.82 -1.08 11.16
N ASN A 43 -15.23 -0.08 10.38
CA ASN A 43 -14.41 1.12 10.09
C ASN A 43 -13.85 1.80 11.36
N ASP A 44 -14.66 1.86 12.41
CA ASP A 44 -14.29 2.41 13.72
C ASP A 44 -13.52 1.43 14.63
N GLY A 45 -13.36 0.17 14.19
CA GLY A 45 -12.66 -0.86 14.95
C GLY A 45 -13.46 -1.47 16.12
N SER A 46 -14.72 -1.09 16.30
CA SER A 46 -15.51 -1.50 17.47
C SER A 46 -15.88 -2.99 17.48
N ARG A 47 -15.92 -3.64 16.30
CA ARG A 47 -16.38 -5.02 16.19
C ARG A 47 -15.66 -5.79 15.07
N LEU A 48 -15.27 -7.04 15.36
CA LEU A 48 -14.89 -8.03 14.35
C LEU A 48 -16.18 -8.54 13.67
N VAL A 49 -16.29 -8.40 12.35
CA VAL A 49 -17.48 -8.75 11.59
C VAL A 49 -17.37 -10.08 10.84
N SER A 50 -16.16 -10.56 10.61
CA SER A 50 -15.88 -11.87 10.02
C SER A 50 -14.54 -12.40 10.51
N THR A 51 -14.39 -13.72 10.57
CA THR A 51 -13.13 -14.44 10.80
C THR A 51 -12.46 -14.86 9.49
N ASP A 52 -13.02 -14.49 8.35
CA ASP A 52 -12.44 -14.73 7.04
C ASP A 52 -11.08 -14.03 6.90
N LYS A 53 -10.17 -14.69 6.20
CA LYS A 53 -8.80 -14.23 5.99
C LYS A 53 -8.56 -13.92 4.52
N TYR A 54 -8.43 -12.65 4.22
CA TYR A 54 -8.00 -12.20 2.90
C TYR A 54 -6.49 -12.36 2.78
N THR A 55 -6.04 -13.14 1.82
CA THR A 55 -4.61 -13.41 1.59
C THR A 55 -3.80 -12.13 1.38
N TRP A 56 -4.42 -11.13 0.77
CA TRP A 56 -3.90 -9.76 0.69
C TRP A 56 -3.49 -9.21 2.06
N SER A 57 -4.39 -9.29 3.05
CA SER A 57 -4.16 -8.77 4.40
C SER A 57 -3.15 -9.62 5.17
N GLU A 58 -3.21 -10.94 5.03
CA GLU A 58 -2.25 -11.86 5.66
C GLU A 58 -0.81 -11.54 5.25
N GLY A 59 -0.58 -11.32 3.93
CA GLY A 59 0.73 -10.92 3.41
C GLY A 59 1.21 -9.57 3.96
N ARG A 60 0.32 -8.60 4.09
CA ARG A 60 0.59 -7.28 4.67
C ARG A 60 0.99 -7.35 6.15
N PHE A 61 0.27 -8.12 6.95
CA PHE A 61 0.64 -8.35 8.36
C PHE A 61 2.00 -9.05 8.49
N LEU A 62 2.23 -10.08 7.67
CA LEU A 62 3.52 -10.76 7.66
C LEU A 62 4.67 -9.79 7.38
N TRP A 63 4.50 -8.90 6.40
CA TRP A 63 5.48 -7.87 6.09
C TRP A 63 5.69 -6.91 7.27
N LEU A 64 4.60 -6.40 7.86
CA LEU A 64 4.65 -5.44 8.97
C LEU A 64 5.40 -6.00 10.18
N PHE A 65 4.99 -7.18 10.67
CA PHE A 65 5.63 -7.78 11.84
C PHE A 65 7.08 -8.15 11.57
N SER A 66 7.40 -8.63 10.37
CA SER A 66 8.79 -8.90 9.96
C SER A 66 9.63 -7.64 9.93
N LYS A 67 9.06 -6.52 9.48
CA LYS A 67 9.75 -5.23 9.42
C LYS A 67 9.98 -4.64 10.81
N MET A 68 8.96 -4.65 11.68
CA MET A 68 9.08 -4.18 13.06
C MET A 68 10.08 -5.00 13.86
N ALA A 69 10.17 -6.31 13.66
CA ALA A 69 11.17 -7.17 14.29
C ALA A 69 12.62 -6.74 14.00
N GLN A 70 12.85 -6.02 12.91
CA GLN A 70 14.16 -5.52 12.51
C GLN A 70 14.44 -4.08 12.91
N MET A 71 13.47 -3.38 13.52
CA MET A 71 13.63 -1.98 13.90
C MET A 71 14.19 -1.86 15.34
N PRO A 72 15.41 -1.33 15.54
CA PRO A 72 15.98 -1.20 16.89
C PRO A 72 15.31 -0.08 17.72
N LYS A 73 14.69 0.86 17.07
CA LYS A 73 13.88 1.95 17.64
C LYS A 73 12.54 2.03 16.90
N PRO A 74 11.42 2.31 17.57
CA PRO A 74 11.30 2.58 19.01
C PRO A 74 11.13 1.32 19.88
N PHE A 75 11.34 0.13 19.33
CA PHE A 75 10.97 -1.14 19.95
C PHE A 75 12.08 -1.74 20.81
N THR A 76 11.71 -2.31 21.97
CA THR A 76 12.57 -3.11 22.81
C THR A 76 12.89 -4.47 22.17
N ASP A 77 13.92 -5.14 22.68
CA ASP A 77 14.27 -6.50 22.24
C ASP A 77 13.14 -7.52 22.47
N ALA A 78 12.35 -7.33 23.53
CA ALA A 78 11.20 -8.19 23.84
C ALA A 78 10.09 -7.99 22.82
N GLU A 79 9.76 -6.75 22.48
CA GLU A 79 8.74 -6.44 21.45
C GLU A 79 9.17 -6.96 20.08
N ARG A 80 10.45 -6.79 19.70
CA ARG A 80 10.96 -7.30 18.43
C ARG A 80 10.90 -8.83 18.33
N LYS A 81 11.16 -9.54 19.42
CA LYS A 81 10.96 -11.00 19.49
C LYS A 81 9.51 -11.40 19.35
N GLU A 82 8.60 -10.64 19.95
CA GLU A 82 7.15 -10.86 19.82
C GLU A 82 6.67 -10.61 18.38
N PHE A 83 7.12 -9.54 17.74
CA PHE A 83 6.81 -9.31 16.32
C PHE A 83 7.32 -10.44 15.42
N LEU A 84 8.51 -10.97 15.69
CA LEU A 84 9.02 -12.11 14.91
C LEU A 84 8.21 -13.38 15.15
N ARG A 85 7.71 -13.59 16.38
CA ARG A 85 6.79 -14.70 16.70
C ARG A 85 5.46 -14.56 15.94
N LEU A 86 4.87 -13.37 15.94
CA LEU A 86 3.66 -13.08 15.18
C LEU A 86 3.89 -13.27 13.68
N ALA A 87 5.00 -12.76 13.13
CA ALA A 87 5.36 -12.97 11.74
C ALA A 87 5.47 -14.46 11.40
N LYS A 88 6.06 -15.28 12.29
CA LYS A 88 6.14 -16.73 12.10
C LYS A 88 4.75 -17.37 12.04
N SER A 89 3.82 -16.97 12.89
CA SER A 89 2.43 -17.47 12.88
C SER A 89 1.76 -17.23 11.52
N GLY A 90 1.83 -16.00 11.00
CA GLY A 90 1.28 -15.68 9.68
C GLY A 90 2.00 -16.38 8.52
N ARG A 91 3.33 -16.45 8.58
CA ARG A 91 4.11 -17.20 7.57
C ARG A 91 3.71 -18.65 7.51
N ASP A 92 3.62 -19.32 8.66
CA ASP A 92 3.28 -20.74 8.71
C ASP A 92 1.84 -20.98 8.23
N PHE A 93 0.91 -20.09 8.57
CA PHE A 93 -0.47 -20.12 8.06
C PHE A 93 -0.52 -19.98 6.54
N LEU A 94 0.14 -18.97 5.98
CA LEU A 94 0.19 -18.71 4.54
C LEU A 94 0.83 -19.88 3.77
N VAL A 95 2.00 -20.33 4.20
CA VAL A 95 2.73 -21.41 3.50
C VAL A 95 1.93 -22.71 3.48
N LYS A 96 1.18 -22.98 4.53
CA LYS A 96 0.33 -24.18 4.63
C LYS A 96 -0.92 -24.10 3.75
N ASN A 97 -1.56 -22.91 3.62
CA ASN A 97 -2.95 -22.82 3.18
C ASN A 97 -3.16 -22.01 1.89
N CYS A 98 -2.32 -20.99 1.60
CA CYS A 98 -2.70 -20.02 0.57
C CYS A 98 -2.33 -20.41 -0.86
N PHE A 99 -1.45 -21.39 -1.08
CA PHE A 99 -0.92 -21.65 -2.43
C PHE A 99 -1.77 -22.61 -3.23
N ILE A 100 -2.04 -22.23 -4.49
CA ILE A 100 -2.62 -23.09 -5.51
C ILE A 100 -1.46 -23.69 -6.30
N ARG A 101 -1.23 -25.00 -6.13
CA ARG A 101 -0.18 -25.77 -6.78
C ARG A 101 -0.81 -26.76 -7.74
N ASP A 102 -0.91 -26.37 -9.00
CA ASP A 102 -1.33 -27.17 -10.14
C ASP A 102 -0.26 -27.06 -11.24
N ASP A 103 -0.56 -27.35 -12.49
CA ASP A 103 0.33 -27.27 -13.64
C ASP A 103 0.54 -25.82 -14.17
N ARG A 104 -0.13 -24.85 -13.56
CA ARG A 104 0.03 -23.41 -13.87
C ARG A 104 1.06 -22.76 -12.94
N PRO A 105 1.57 -21.55 -13.26
CA PRO A 105 2.44 -20.79 -12.37
C PRO A 105 1.86 -20.61 -10.96
N LEU A 106 2.69 -20.60 -9.93
CA LEU A 106 2.28 -20.48 -8.53
C LEU A 106 1.38 -19.24 -8.30
N ARG A 107 0.25 -19.46 -7.61
CA ARG A 107 -0.73 -18.42 -7.28
C ARG A 107 -1.23 -18.61 -5.87
N CYS A 108 -1.89 -17.58 -5.33
CA CYS A 108 -2.55 -17.64 -4.03
C CYS A 108 -4.08 -17.69 -4.18
N VAL A 109 -4.75 -18.34 -3.25
CA VAL A 109 -6.18 -18.12 -3.06
C VAL A 109 -6.41 -16.71 -2.56
N PHE A 110 -7.50 -16.07 -2.97
CA PHE A 110 -7.79 -14.69 -2.58
C PHE A 110 -8.41 -14.61 -1.18
N LEU A 111 -9.31 -15.54 -0.87
CA LEU A 111 -10.09 -15.57 0.36
C LEU A 111 -10.05 -16.97 0.98
N MET A 112 -9.87 -17.03 2.28
CA MET A 112 -9.89 -18.25 3.09
C MET A 112 -10.84 -18.08 4.27
N ASP A 113 -11.38 -19.18 4.78
CA ASP A 113 -12.01 -19.18 6.10
C ASP A 113 -10.95 -19.13 7.22
N GLU A 114 -11.40 -19.11 8.48
CA GLU A 114 -10.51 -19.03 9.63
C GLU A 114 -9.53 -20.21 9.74
N THR A 115 -9.89 -21.38 9.19
CA THR A 115 -9.05 -22.59 9.22
C THR A 115 -8.01 -22.63 8.10
N GLY A 116 -8.15 -21.75 7.11
CA GLY A 116 -7.33 -21.68 5.90
C GLY A 116 -7.92 -22.43 4.70
N ALA A 117 -9.17 -22.91 4.78
CA ALA A 117 -9.84 -23.50 3.62
C ALA A 117 -10.23 -22.40 2.60
N PRO A 118 -9.97 -22.60 1.29
CA PRO A 118 -10.33 -21.65 0.26
C PRO A 118 -11.83 -21.35 0.24
N LYS A 119 -12.18 -20.06 0.10
CA LYS A 119 -13.56 -19.58 -0.08
C LYS A 119 -13.71 -18.88 -1.42
N THR A 120 -14.87 -19.01 -2.02
CA THR A 120 -15.26 -18.17 -3.16
C THR A 120 -15.66 -16.78 -2.71
N VAL A 121 -15.49 -15.81 -3.60
CA VAL A 121 -15.93 -14.43 -3.38
C VAL A 121 -17.37 -14.30 -3.88
N GLU A 122 -18.22 -13.63 -3.11
CA GLU A 122 -19.62 -13.37 -3.48
C GLU A 122 -19.69 -12.68 -4.87
N GLY A 123 -20.52 -13.21 -5.74
CA GLY A 123 -20.64 -12.76 -7.13
C GLY A 123 -19.62 -13.36 -8.10
N PHE A 124 -18.67 -14.18 -7.62
CA PHE A 124 -17.63 -14.81 -8.42
C PHE A 124 -17.47 -16.31 -8.11
N GLU A 125 -18.53 -16.98 -7.66
CA GLU A 125 -18.52 -18.35 -7.12
C GLU A 125 -17.98 -19.39 -8.12
N ASN A 126 -18.14 -19.13 -9.41
CA ASN A 126 -17.73 -20.05 -10.48
C ASN A 126 -16.37 -19.72 -11.10
N GLU A 127 -15.66 -18.73 -10.57
CA GLU A 127 -14.43 -18.23 -11.18
C GLU A 127 -13.13 -18.74 -10.54
N GLY A 128 -13.26 -19.68 -9.59
CA GLY A 128 -12.10 -20.22 -8.86
C GLY A 128 -11.62 -19.31 -7.74
N TYR A 129 -10.41 -19.58 -7.23
CA TYR A 129 -9.90 -18.93 -6.01
C TYR A 129 -8.80 -17.90 -6.26
N ASP A 130 -8.15 -17.92 -7.44
CA ASP A 130 -7.00 -17.05 -7.80
C ASP A 130 -7.46 -15.69 -8.36
N MET A 131 -8.21 -14.93 -7.56
CA MET A 131 -8.95 -13.74 -8.01
C MET A 131 -8.12 -12.45 -8.03
N SER A 132 -6.87 -12.47 -7.52
CA SER A 132 -6.10 -11.23 -7.39
C SER A 132 -4.60 -11.45 -7.42
N ILE A 133 -3.95 -10.90 -8.45
CA ILE A 133 -2.49 -10.84 -8.51
C ILE A 133 -1.88 -9.95 -7.42
N TYR A 134 -2.65 -9.00 -6.89
CA TYR A 134 -2.21 -8.18 -5.74
C TYR A 134 -2.07 -9.01 -4.46
N ALA A 135 -2.96 -10.00 -4.25
CA ALA A 135 -2.85 -10.91 -3.12
C ALA A 135 -1.55 -11.71 -3.19
N ASP A 136 -1.20 -12.22 -4.39
CA ASP A 136 0.09 -12.87 -4.62
C ASP A 136 1.26 -11.96 -4.30
N GLY A 137 1.17 -10.70 -4.73
CA GLY A 137 2.21 -9.71 -4.50
C GLY A 137 2.42 -9.40 -3.01
N PHE A 138 1.37 -9.26 -2.22
CA PHE A 138 1.52 -9.03 -0.78
C PHE A 138 2.05 -10.26 -0.03
N VAL A 139 1.70 -11.47 -0.46
CA VAL A 139 2.32 -12.70 0.07
C VAL A 139 3.81 -12.73 -0.27
N HIS A 140 4.15 -12.42 -1.53
CA HIS A 140 5.53 -12.28 -1.97
C HIS A 140 6.32 -11.27 -1.12
N ASP A 141 5.79 -10.07 -0.90
CA ASP A 141 6.43 -9.04 -0.08
C ASP A 141 6.61 -9.49 1.37
N GLY A 142 5.56 -10.09 1.95
CA GLY A 142 5.60 -10.64 3.31
C GLY A 142 6.67 -11.71 3.49
N LEU A 143 6.72 -12.68 2.57
CA LEU A 143 7.72 -13.77 2.60
C LEU A 143 9.15 -13.25 2.35
N SER A 144 9.33 -12.29 1.43
CA SER A 144 10.61 -11.65 1.18
C SER A 144 11.14 -10.95 2.45
N GLN A 145 10.30 -10.16 3.12
CA GLN A 145 10.69 -9.45 4.34
C GLN A 145 10.91 -10.43 5.51
N TYR A 146 10.08 -11.46 5.65
CA TYR A 146 10.24 -12.49 6.67
C TYR A 146 11.54 -13.28 6.48
N SER A 147 11.90 -13.62 5.25
CA SER A 147 13.13 -14.34 4.95
C SER A 147 14.36 -13.62 5.50
N ILE A 148 14.38 -12.30 5.37
CA ILE A 148 15.47 -11.46 5.90
C ILE A 148 15.41 -11.42 7.44
N ALA A 149 14.22 -11.19 8.01
CA ALA A 149 14.03 -11.00 9.44
C ALA A 149 14.34 -12.27 10.26
N ALA A 150 13.95 -13.44 9.74
CA ALA A 150 14.07 -14.73 10.40
C ALA A 150 15.26 -15.57 9.91
N ASP A 151 16.09 -15.06 8.98
CA ASP A 151 17.14 -15.82 8.29
C ASP A 151 16.61 -17.11 7.65
N ASN A 152 15.45 -17.03 6.98
CA ASN A 152 14.71 -18.19 6.50
C ASN A 152 14.77 -18.32 4.97
N LYS A 153 15.68 -19.20 4.50
CA LYS A 153 15.90 -19.44 3.07
C LYS A 153 14.67 -20.05 2.39
N GLU A 154 13.90 -20.90 3.06
CA GLU A 154 12.69 -21.51 2.48
C GLU A 154 11.66 -20.43 2.09
N SER A 155 11.41 -19.46 2.96
CA SER A 155 10.52 -18.33 2.65
C SER A 155 11.03 -17.47 1.48
N TYR A 156 12.35 -17.31 1.36
CA TYR A 156 12.96 -16.65 0.19
C TYR A 156 12.69 -17.42 -1.10
N GLU A 157 12.89 -18.74 -1.13
CA GLU A 157 12.67 -19.53 -2.34
C GLU A 157 11.20 -19.49 -2.79
N ILE A 158 10.25 -19.55 -1.85
CA ILE A 158 8.82 -19.41 -2.16
C ILE A 158 8.52 -17.98 -2.69
N ALA A 159 9.07 -16.95 -2.05
CA ALA A 159 8.91 -15.58 -2.51
C ALA A 159 9.46 -15.37 -3.93
N LYS A 160 10.62 -15.95 -4.22
CA LYS A 160 11.24 -15.92 -5.56
C LYS A 160 10.37 -16.64 -6.61
N GLU A 161 9.86 -17.84 -6.30
CA GLU A 161 8.95 -18.57 -7.17
C GLU A 161 7.69 -17.74 -7.48
N LEU A 162 7.10 -17.15 -6.45
CA LEU A 162 5.90 -16.32 -6.59
C LEU A 162 6.18 -15.03 -7.39
N TYR A 163 7.32 -14.38 -7.15
CA TYR A 163 7.75 -13.22 -7.94
C TYR A 163 7.87 -13.54 -9.44
N LEU A 164 8.52 -14.64 -9.79
CA LEU A 164 8.64 -15.07 -11.18
C LEU A 164 7.28 -15.39 -11.81
N SER A 165 6.38 -16.01 -11.04
CA SER A 165 5.00 -16.23 -11.48
C SER A 165 4.24 -14.92 -11.72
N ILE A 166 4.35 -13.95 -10.81
CA ILE A 166 3.72 -12.63 -10.94
C ILE A 166 4.23 -11.94 -12.20
N MET A 167 5.55 -11.88 -12.40
CA MET A 167 6.16 -11.22 -13.55
C MET A 167 5.74 -11.87 -14.87
N HIS A 168 5.75 -13.21 -14.94
CA HIS A 168 5.31 -13.94 -16.12
C HIS A 168 3.83 -13.69 -16.46
N ARG A 169 2.96 -13.75 -15.45
CA ARG A 169 1.51 -13.49 -15.64
C ARG A 169 1.23 -12.05 -16.02
N PHE A 170 2.00 -11.11 -15.50
CA PHE A 170 1.92 -9.72 -15.93
C PHE A 170 2.30 -9.56 -17.41
N GLU A 171 3.43 -10.11 -17.84
CA GLU A 171 3.92 -10.02 -19.21
C GLU A 171 2.98 -10.69 -20.21
N THR A 172 2.29 -11.76 -19.80
CA THR A 172 1.32 -12.49 -20.62
C THR A 172 -0.13 -12.01 -20.44
N TYR A 173 -0.36 -11.01 -19.60
CA TYR A 173 -1.70 -10.52 -19.23
C TYR A 173 -2.65 -11.60 -18.71
N ASN A 174 -2.12 -12.62 -18.06
CA ASN A 174 -2.89 -13.73 -17.50
C ASN A 174 -3.07 -13.56 -15.99
N TYR A 175 -3.84 -12.55 -15.58
CA TYR A 175 -4.12 -12.25 -14.18
C TYR A 175 -5.46 -11.58 -13.98
N ARG A 176 -5.94 -11.61 -12.73
CA ARG A 176 -7.12 -10.88 -12.26
C ARG A 176 -6.74 -9.92 -11.15
N THR A 177 -7.59 -8.93 -10.89
CA THR A 177 -7.26 -7.76 -10.06
C THR A 177 -8.29 -7.44 -8.99
N LEU A 178 -9.07 -8.44 -8.49
CA LEU A 178 -9.95 -8.15 -7.36
C LEU A 178 -9.18 -7.48 -6.22
N PRO A 179 -9.77 -6.51 -5.54
CA PRO A 179 -11.16 -6.01 -5.64
C PRO A 179 -11.35 -4.91 -6.69
N TYR A 180 -10.41 -4.72 -7.61
CA TYR A 180 -10.45 -3.70 -8.66
C TYR A 180 -10.46 -4.33 -10.05
N PRO A 181 -11.54 -5.08 -10.42
CA PRO A 181 -11.62 -5.70 -11.75
C PRO A 181 -11.69 -4.63 -12.83
N ILE A 182 -10.98 -4.88 -13.95
CA ILE A 182 -10.94 -4.01 -15.12
C ILE A 182 -10.96 -4.85 -16.38
N SER A 183 -11.63 -4.34 -17.42
CA SER A 183 -11.69 -5.01 -18.72
C SER A 183 -10.31 -5.17 -19.37
N PRO A 184 -10.10 -6.25 -20.16
CA PRO A 184 -8.78 -6.59 -20.71
C PRO A 184 -8.19 -5.55 -21.68
N GLU A 185 -8.95 -4.61 -22.19
CA GLU A 185 -8.47 -3.54 -23.06
C GLU A 185 -7.71 -2.44 -22.32
N TYR A 186 -7.85 -2.37 -20.99
CA TYR A 186 -7.21 -1.39 -20.15
C TYR A 186 -6.12 -2.00 -19.27
N VAL A 187 -5.22 -1.16 -18.78
CA VAL A 187 -4.30 -1.45 -17.71
C VAL A 187 -4.31 -0.34 -16.68
N MET A 188 -4.23 -0.75 -15.42
CA MET A 188 -4.20 0.17 -14.29
C MET A 188 -2.78 0.48 -13.85
N HIS A 189 -2.54 1.73 -13.50
CA HIS A 189 -1.35 2.24 -12.89
C HIS A 189 -0.90 1.43 -11.65
N GLY A 190 -1.84 1.13 -10.74
CA GLY A 190 -1.53 0.49 -9.45
C GLY A 190 -0.72 -0.80 -9.56
N PHE A 191 -0.90 -1.58 -10.64
CA PHE A 191 -0.09 -2.78 -10.81
C PHE A 191 1.36 -2.46 -11.23
N TYR A 192 1.56 -1.44 -12.05
CA TYR A 192 2.90 -0.96 -12.41
C TYR A 192 3.64 -0.40 -11.19
N MET A 193 2.93 0.34 -10.33
CA MET A 193 3.44 0.81 -9.04
C MET A 193 3.89 -0.37 -8.16
N MET A 194 3.05 -1.39 -8.00
CA MET A 194 3.37 -2.54 -7.16
C MET A 194 4.57 -3.36 -7.67
N ARG A 195 4.83 -3.39 -8.97
CA ARG A 195 6.03 -4.03 -9.52
C ARG A 195 7.33 -3.41 -9.02
N ILE A 196 7.34 -2.11 -8.76
CA ILE A 196 8.50 -1.44 -8.13
C ILE A 196 8.71 -2.04 -6.74
N ASN A 197 7.65 -2.12 -5.93
CA ASN A 197 7.73 -2.64 -4.57
C ASN A 197 8.13 -4.13 -4.55
N TYR A 198 7.54 -4.96 -5.42
CA TYR A 198 7.89 -6.38 -5.53
C TYR A 198 9.36 -6.57 -5.91
N SER A 199 9.84 -5.85 -6.92
CA SER A 199 11.24 -5.93 -7.37
C SER A 199 12.21 -5.42 -6.31
N TYR A 200 11.83 -4.37 -5.57
CA TYR A 200 12.59 -3.82 -4.45
C TYR A 200 12.75 -4.84 -3.31
N ASN A 201 11.64 -5.46 -2.87
CA ASN A 201 11.64 -6.39 -1.75
C ASN A 201 12.41 -7.68 -2.08
N ILE A 202 12.22 -8.25 -3.27
CA ILE A 202 12.97 -9.46 -3.66
C ILE A 202 14.46 -9.15 -3.90
N TYR A 203 14.81 -7.97 -4.41
CA TYR A 203 16.20 -7.54 -4.52
C TYR A 203 16.89 -7.55 -3.17
N LEU A 204 16.28 -6.94 -2.15
CA LEU A 204 16.86 -6.92 -0.79
C LEU A 204 17.02 -8.33 -0.21
N ALA A 205 16.05 -9.21 -0.39
CA ALA A 205 16.14 -10.59 0.06
C ALA A 205 17.20 -11.38 -0.71
N SER A 206 17.29 -11.16 -2.03
CA SER A 206 18.25 -11.85 -2.90
C SER A 206 19.70 -11.47 -2.61
N GLN A 207 19.97 -10.24 -2.17
CA GLN A 207 21.32 -9.86 -1.75
C GLN A 207 21.87 -10.79 -0.66
N LYS A 208 21.00 -11.35 0.19
CA LYS A 208 21.37 -12.28 1.24
C LYS A 208 21.44 -13.73 0.78
N PHE A 209 20.45 -14.18 -0.04
CA PHE A 209 20.23 -15.59 -0.30
C PHE A 209 20.65 -16.05 -1.70
N ASP A 210 20.64 -15.15 -2.69
CA ASP A 210 20.92 -15.43 -4.12
C ASP A 210 21.43 -14.18 -4.84
N PRO A 211 22.72 -13.83 -4.69
CA PRO A 211 23.30 -12.63 -5.29
C PRO A 211 23.14 -12.57 -6.83
N GLN A 212 23.11 -13.73 -7.51
CA GLN A 212 22.89 -13.77 -8.96
C GLN A 212 21.47 -13.34 -9.31
N PHE A 213 20.47 -13.77 -8.54
CA PHE A 213 19.09 -13.32 -8.75
C PHE A 213 18.88 -11.86 -8.35
N ALA A 214 19.69 -11.33 -7.43
CA ALA A 214 19.66 -9.90 -7.10
C ALA A 214 19.97 -9.03 -8.33
N GLU A 215 20.89 -9.40 -9.21
CA GLU A 215 21.17 -8.67 -10.46
C GLU A 215 19.95 -8.63 -11.39
N TYR A 216 19.24 -9.75 -11.51
CA TYR A 216 17.99 -9.81 -12.27
C TYR A 216 16.91 -8.90 -11.63
N ALA A 217 16.70 -8.98 -10.33
CA ALA A 217 15.72 -8.16 -9.63
C ALA A 217 16.06 -6.66 -9.71
N PHE A 218 17.35 -6.30 -9.67
CA PHE A 218 17.81 -4.93 -9.86
C PHE A 218 17.47 -4.37 -11.24
N THR A 219 17.67 -5.17 -12.28
CA THR A 219 17.30 -4.82 -13.65
C THR A 219 15.77 -4.61 -13.77
N LYS A 220 15.00 -5.53 -13.19
CA LYS A 220 13.52 -5.43 -13.19
C LYS A 220 12.99 -4.26 -12.36
N LEU A 221 13.70 -3.86 -11.30
CA LEU A 221 13.38 -2.66 -10.54
C LEU A 221 13.50 -1.40 -11.40
N ARG A 222 14.62 -1.24 -12.13
CA ARG A 222 14.83 -0.11 -13.05
C ARG A 222 13.75 -0.09 -14.14
N GLU A 223 13.52 -1.22 -14.82
CA GLU A 223 12.48 -1.33 -15.85
C GLU A 223 11.09 -0.97 -15.31
N SER A 224 10.79 -1.32 -14.06
CA SER A 224 9.49 -1.01 -13.43
C SER A 224 9.31 0.48 -13.18
N VAL A 225 10.36 1.16 -12.69
CA VAL A 225 10.36 2.63 -12.49
C VAL A 225 10.20 3.35 -13.83
N ASP A 226 11.00 2.98 -14.83
CA ASP A 226 10.97 3.62 -16.14
C ASP A 226 9.60 3.44 -16.82
N ASN A 227 9.04 2.23 -16.80
CA ASN A 227 7.73 1.94 -17.38
C ASN A 227 6.63 2.74 -16.70
N LEU A 228 6.62 2.78 -15.37
CA LEU A 228 5.62 3.55 -14.63
C LEU A 228 5.65 5.02 -15.02
N LEU A 229 6.81 5.66 -14.86
CA LEU A 229 6.97 7.09 -15.11
C LEU A 229 6.76 7.48 -16.58
N ASN A 230 7.06 6.60 -17.53
CA ASN A 230 6.91 6.90 -18.96
C ASN A 230 5.49 6.65 -19.49
N LEU A 231 4.77 5.67 -18.92
CA LEU A 231 3.45 5.30 -19.42
C LEU A 231 2.32 6.11 -18.75
N PHE A 232 2.45 6.42 -17.47
CA PHE A 232 1.35 6.99 -16.69
C PHE A 232 1.51 8.45 -16.32
N THR A 233 2.73 9.03 -16.41
CA THR A 233 2.95 10.46 -16.12
C THR A 233 3.17 11.28 -17.38
N ASP A 234 2.69 12.51 -17.37
CA ASP A 234 2.98 13.47 -18.43
C ASP A 234 4.07 14.50 -18.03
N GLU A 235 4.44 15.37 -18.98
CA GLU A 235 5.44 16.41 -18.75
C GLU A 235 5.01 17.43 -17.68
N GLY A 236 3.69 17.56 -17.43
CA GLY A 236 3.11 18.41 -16.39
C GLY A 236 3.26 17.84 -14.98
N GLY A 237 3.61 16.57 -14.84
CA GLY A 237 3.65 15.83 -13.58
C GLY A 237 2.30 15.25 -13.19
N VAL A 238 1.34 15.22 -14.11
CA VAL A 238 0.04 14.57 -13.89
C VAL A 238 0.20 13.07 -14.09
N LEU A 239 -0.19 12.29 -13.09
CA LEU A 239 -0.28 10.85 -13.18
C LEU A 239 -1.74 10.43 -13.37
N ARG A 240 -2.00 9.51 -14.31
CA ARG A 240 -3.31 8.95 -14.61
C ARG A 240 -3.40 7.49 -14.25
N GLU A 241 -4.57 7.08 -13.75
CA GLU A 241 -4.76 5.73 -13.23
C GLU A 241 -4.94 4.65 -14.31
N VAL A 242 -5.44 5.02 -15.49
CA VAL A 242 -5.83 4.05 -16.54
C VAL A 242 -5.32 4.47 -17.91
N ILE A 243 -4.74 3.49 -18.63
CA ILE A 243 -4.35 3.61 -20.04
C ILE A 243 -4.88 2.41 -20.83
N TYR A 244 -4.87 2.48 -22.16
CA TYR A 244 -5.10 1.30 -22.99
C TYR A 244 -3.95 0.29 -22.83
N ARG A 245 -4.26 -1.00 -22.93
CA ARG A 245 -3.25 -2.10 -22.86
C ARG A 245 -2.12 -1.94 -23.87
N GLY A 246 -2.42 -1.45 -25.06
CA GLY A 246 -1.42 -1.14 -26.10
C GLY A 246 -0.67 0.18 -25.89
N GLY A 247 -0.89 0.86 -24.79
CA GLY A 247 -0.44 2.23 -24.54
C GLY A 247 -1.41 3.28 -25.08
N GLY A 248 -1.23 4.53 -24.64
CA GLY A 248 -2.07 5.65 -25.04
C GLY A 248 -3.19 5.99 -24.05
N ARG A 249 -3.67 7.24 -24.15
CA ARG A 249 -4.69 7.79 -23.25
C ARG A 249 -6.06 7.22 -23.55
N VAL A 250 -6.76 6.86 -22.50
CA VAL A 250 -8.20 6.59 -22.55
C VAL A 250 -8.94 7.93 -22.47
N PRO A 251 -9.92 8.20 -23.36
CA PRO A 251 -10.70 9.44 -23.32
C PRO A 251 -11.68 9.46 -22.14
N GLY A 252 -12.23 10.64 -21.86
CA GLY A 252 -13.20 10.84 -20.78
C GLY A 252 -12.56 10.84 -19.39
N ILE A 253 -13.40 10.89 -18.34
CA ILE A 253 -12.93 10.93 -16.97
C ILE A 253 -12.31 9.61 -16.53
N PHE A 254 -12.71 8.50 -17.14
CA PHE A 254 -12.13 7.19 -16.83
C PHE A 254 -10.61 7.14 -17.06
N GLY A 255 -10.11 7.76 -18.15
CA GLY A 255 -8.67 7.89 -18.43
C GLY A 255 -8.04 9.17 -17.89
N ASN A 256 -8.84 10.15 -17.48
CA ASN A 256 -8.37 11.46 -17.01
C ASN A 256 -8.61 11.66 -15.51
N HIS A 257 -8.65 10.59 -14.72
CA HIS A 257 -8.62 10.71 -13.28
C HIS A 257 -7.26 10.37 -12.70
N SER A 258 -7.03 10.85 -11.50
CA SER A 258 -5.83 10.57 -10.69
C SER A 258 -6.26 10.28 -9.26
N ASN A 259 -5.46 9.45 -8.57
CA ASN A 259 -5.59 9.18 -7.16
C ASN A 259 -4.40 9.84 -6.42
N PRO A 260 -4.61 10.94 -5.68
CA PRO A 260 -3.53 11.62 -4.98
C PRO A 260 -2.76 10.73 -4.01
N GLY A 261 -3.44 9.75 -3.40
CA GLY A 261 -2.80 8.78 -2.50
C GLY A 261 -1.84 7.85 -3.22
N HIS A 262 -2.22 7.33 -4.38
CA HIS A 262 -1.34 6.51 -5.22
C HIS A 262 -0.10 7.32 -5.65
N VAL A 263 -0.28 8.57 -6.07
CA VAL A 263 0.87 9.41 -6.44
C VAL A 263 1.81 9.60 -5.25
N CYS A 264 1.28 9.89 -4.07
CA CYS A 264 2.11 10.02 -2.87
C CYS A 264 2.88 8.73 -2.55
N GLU A 265 2.21 7.58 -2.59
CA GLU A 265 2.83 6.28 -2.34
C GLU A 265 3.89 5.93 -3.39
N GLU A 266 3.55 6.09 -4.65
CA GLU A 266 4.44 5.78 -5.76
C GLU A 266 5.71 6.61 -5.76
N MET A 267 5.59 7.92 -5.51
CA MET A 267 6.78 8.78 -5.58
C MET A 267 7.82 8.38 -4.55
N TRP A 268 7.45 7.96 -3.34
CA TRP A 268 8.45 7.45 -2.41
C TRP A 268 8.92 6.02 -2.74
N PHE A 269 8.10 5.18 -3.40
CA PHE A 269 8.59 3.91 -3.97
C PHE A 269 9.70 4.18 -4.98
N VAL A 270 9.47 5.11 -5.89
CA VAL A 270 10.47 5.51 -6.90
C VAL A 270 11.71 6.09 -6.23
N LEU A 271 11.57 6.93 -5.19
CA LEU A 271 12.73 7.50 -4.49
C LEU A 271 13.58 6.43 -3.79
N HIS A 272 12.93 5.46 -3.13
CA HIS A 272 13.65 4.33 -2.53
C HIS A 272 14.34 3.46 -3.60
N ALA A 273 13.69 3.25 -4.74
CA ALA A 273 14.31 2.58 -5.87
C ALA A 273 15.49 3.38 -6.43
N ALA A 274 15.35 4.69 -6.59
CA ALA A 274 16.41 5.59 -7.05
C ALA A 274 17.66 5.53 -6.15
N ASP A 275 17.45 5.50 -4.83
CA ASP A 275 18.54 5.34 -3.85
C ASP A 275 19.30 4.02 -4.08
N LEU A 276 18.61 2.91 -4.30
CA LEU A 276 19.23 1.61 -4.59
C LEU A 276 19.91 1.57 -5.96
N LEU A 277 19.29 2.17 -6.97
CA LEU A 277 19.80 2.22 -8.32
C LEU A 277 20.99 3.20 -8.47
N GLY A 278 21.22 4.05 -7.45
CA GLY A 278 22.23 5.11 -7.51
C GLY A 278 21.92 6.17 -8.57
N ASP A 279 20.63 6.40 -8.85
CA ASP A 279 20.17 7.27 -9.93
C ASP A 279 19.25 8.38 -9.40
N PRO A 280 19.80 9.57 -9.08
CA PRO A 280 19.02 10.69 -8.56
C PRO A 280 18.14 11.40 -9.61
N SER A 281 18.23 11.04 -10.90
CA SER A 281 17.50 11.71 -11.98
C SER A 281 15.98 11.61 -11.86
N TYR A 282 15.49 10.59 -11.16
CA TYR A 282 14.06 10.43 -10.90
C TYR A 282 13.49 11.43 -9.89
N THR A 283 14.33 12.02 -9.02
CA THR A 283 13.86 12.82 -7.87
C THR A 283 13.10 14.07 -8.29
N GLU A 284 13.58 14.80 -9.30
CA GLU A 284 12.92 16.00 -9.78
C GLU A 284 11.52 15.72 -10.34
N LYS A 285 11.39 14.64 -11.12
CA LYS A 285 10.11 14.19 -11.67
C LYS A 285 9.15 13.80 -10.55
N CYS A 286 9.63 13.07 -9.52
CA CYS A 286 8.83 12.71 -8.36
C CYS A 286 8.30 13.94 -7.61
N ILE A 287 9.13 14.93 -7.35
CA ILE A 287 8.72 16.18 -6.69
C ILE A 287 7.63 16.88 -7.51
N LYS A 288 7.79 16.95 -8.82
CA LYS A 288 6.80 17.58 -9.70
C LYS A 288 5.45 16.85 -9.65
N CYS A 289 5.47 15.50 -9.73
CA CYS A 289 4.26 14.68 -9.64
C CYS A 289 3.58 14.83 -8.26
N LEU A 290 4.36 14.80 -7.19
CA LEU A 290 3.86 14.93 -5.83
C LEU A 290 3.17 16.30 -5.62
N LYS A 291 3.82 17.41 -5.99
CA LYS A 291 3.22 18.75 -5.88
C LYS A 291 1.94 18.86 -6.69
N LYS A 292 1.93 18.31 -7.92
CA LYS A 292 0.73 18.33 -8.78
C LYS A 292 -0.43 17.54 -8.18
N ALA A 293 -0.17 16.38 -7.62
CA ALA A 293 -1.20 15.56 -6.96
C ALA A 293 -1.78 16.25 -5.72
N LEU A 294 -0.94 16.91 -4.91
CA LEU A 294 -1.40 17.66 -3.74
C LEU A 294 -2.24 18.88 -4.11
N GLU A 295 -1.82 19.63 -5.15
CA GLU A 295 -2.58 20.76 -5.69
C GLU A 295 -3.97 20.33 -6.17
N LEU A 296 -4.06 19.29 -7.01
CA LEU A 296 -5.31 18.80 -7.58
C LEU A 296 -6.19 18.10 -6.52
N GLY A 297 -5.56 17.44 -5.54
CA GLY A 297 -6.21 16.55 -4.59
C GLY A 297 -6.79 17.22 -3.35
N TRP A 298 -6.40 18.44 -3.02
CA TRP A 298 -6.81 19.06 -1.77
C TRP A 298 -8.24 19.60 -1.81
N ASP A 299 -9.07 19.21 -0.82
CA ASP A 299 -10.42 19.79 -0.64
C ASP A 299 -10.33 21.19 0.00
N PRO A 300 -10.68 22.26 -0.74
CA PRO A 300 -10.58 23.62 -0.22
C PRO A 300 -11.68 23.97 0.81
N VAL A 301 -12.72 23.12 0.94
CA VAL A 301 -13.87 23.38 1.81
C VAL A 301 -13.72 22.68 3.16
N TYR A 302 -13.44 21.38 3.15
CA TYR A 302 -13.38 20.55 4.36
C TYR A 302 -11.97 20.13 4.73
N GLY A 303 -10.98 20.43 3.88
CA GLY A 303 -9.61 19.95 4.03
C GLY A 303 -9.45 18.48 3.66
N GLY A 304 -8.19 18.02 3.70
CA GLY A 304 -7.81 16.65 3.34
C GLY A 304 -7.77 16.41 1.82
N LEU A 305 -7.23 15.24 1.47
CA LEU A 305 -7.09 14.82 0.08
C LEU A 305 -8.28 13.98 -0.35
N TYR A 306 -8.81 14.24 -1.53
CA TYR A 306 -9.82 13.40 -2.17
C TYR A 306 -9.25 12.02 -2.51
N HIS A 307 -10.12 11.03 -2.61
CA HIS A 307 -9.74 9.70 -3.08
C HIS A 307 -9.40 9.72 -4.58
N PHE A 308 -10.27 10.31 -5.39
CA PHE A 308 -10.03 10.52 -6.83
C PHE A 308 -10.32 11.96 -7.23
N VAL A 309 -9.62 12.42 -8.25
CA VAL A 309 -9.80 13.77 -8.80
C VAL A 309 -9.77 13.76 -10.32
N ASP A 310 -10.40 14.78 -10.93
CA ASP A 310 -10.13 15.11 -12.33
C ASP A 310 -8.65 15.51 -12.47
N SER A 311 -7.92 14.82 -13.31
CA SER A 311 -6.46 15.01 -13.46
C SER A 311 -6.09 16.30 -14.20
N ASP A 312 -7.03 16.94 -14.88
CA ASP A 312 -6.78 18.20 -15.61
C ASP A 312 -7.19 19.43 -14.79
N LYS A 313 -8.25 19.31 -13.95
CA LYS A 313 -8.83 20.45 -13.22
C LYS A 313 -8.75 20.33 -11.70
N GLY A 314 -8.54 19.12 -11.19
CA GLY A 314 -8.71 18.82 -9.77
C GLY A 314 -10.19 18.75 -9.34
N GLY A 315 -10.41 18.30 -8.10
CA GLY A 315 -11.75 18.20 -7.53
C GLY A 315 -12.62 17.12 -8.19
N GLU A 316 -13.92 17.37 -8.32
CA GLU A 316 -14.91 16.37 -8.74
C GLU A 316 -14.67 15.86 -10.17
N PRO A 317 -14.53 14.55 -10.36
CA PRO A 317 -14.49 13.92 -11.67
C PRO A 317 -15.91 13.90 -12.26
N LEU A 318 -16.15 14.67 -13.32
CA LEU A 318 -17.46 14.76 -13.97
C LEU A 318 -17.58 13.76 -15.11
N PRO A 319 -18.74 13.04 -15.23
CA PRO A 319 -18.96 12.06 -16.29
C PRO A 319 -18.81 12.68 -17.69
N GLY A 320 -18.21 11.89 -18.60
CA GLY A 320 -18.10 12.21 -20.02
C GLY A 320 -18.99 11.31 -20.89
N ASP A 321 -19.33 11.76 -22.11
CA ASP A 321 -20.23 11.03 -23.03
C ASP A 321 -19.71 9.66 -23.48
N ASN A 322 -18.40 9.44 -23.41
CA ASN A 322 -17.74 8.20 -23.88
C ASN A 322 -17.12 7.38 -22.74
N ASP A 323 -17.50 7.65 -21.49
CA ASP A 323 -16.98 6.90 -20.36
C ASP A 323 -17.54 5.47 -20.34
N PRO A 324 -16.71 4.47 -19.93
CA PRO A 324 -17.12 3.07 -19.83
C PRO A 324 -17.94 2.85 -18.53
N VAL A 325 -19.18 3.30 -18.51
CA VAL A 325 -20.04 3.34 -17.31
C VAL A 325 -20.32 1.98 -16.66
N ASP A 326 -20.10 0.89 -17.37
CA ASP A 326 -20.26 -0.47 -16.86
C ASP A 326 -19.01 -0.98 -16.12
N GLU A 327 -17.86 -0.33 -16.30
CA GLU A 327 -16.63 -0.70 -15.60
C GLU A 327 -16.79 -0.53 -14.08
N PRO A 328 -16.46 -1.57 -13.26
CA PRO A 328 -16.55 -1.47 -11.81
C PRO A 328 -15.70 -0.32 -11.23
N ILE A 329 -14.51 -0.10 -11.79
CA ILE A 329 -13.63 1.01 -11.39
C ILE A 329 -14.27 2.37 -11.70
N TYR A 330 -14.97 2.51 -12.83
CA TYR A 330 -15.71 3.74 -13.13
C TYR A 330 -16.81 4.00 -12.09
N LYS A 331 -17.56 2.97 -11.72
CA LYS A 331 -18.60 3.09 -10.67
C LYS A 331 -17.99 3.50 -9.31
N GLN A 332 -16.84 2.91 -8.95
CA GLN A 332 -16.12 3.26 -7.74
C GLN A 332 -15.61 4.71 -7.78
N LEU A 333 -15.02 5.13 -8.90
CA LEU A 333 -14.60 6.50 -9.15
C LEU A 333 -15.75 7.47 -8.89
N MET A 334 -16.90 7.26 -9.53
CA MET A 334 -18.04 8.18 -9.45
C MET A 334 -18.70 8.20 -8.06
N SER A 335 -18.74 7.09 -7.35
CA SER A 335 -19.41 6.99 -6.03
C SER A 335 -18.52 7.31 -4.83
N GLY A 336 -17.20 7.26 -5.00
CA GLY A 336 -16.23 7.35 -3.90
C GLY A 336 -15.16 8.43 -4.07
N TRP A 337 -15.22 9.28 -5.09
CA TRP A 337 -14.19 10.28 -5.38
C TRP A 337 -13.88 11.21 -4.21
N SER A 338 -14.90 11.59 -3.46
CA SER A 338 -14.76 12.57 -2.37
C SER A 338 -14.50 11.95 -0.99
N ASP A 339 -14.45 10.63 -0.89
CA ASP A 339 -14.12 9.96 0.37
C ASP A 339 -12.72 10.38 0.85
N LYS A 340 -12.57 10.53 2.17
CA LYS A 340 -11.29 10.85 2.82
C LYS A 340 -10.75 9.57 3.45
N LEU A 341 -9.69 9.01 2.84
CA LEU A 341 -9.17 7.72 3.24
C LEU A 341 -7.90 7.87 4.10
N TRP A 342 -7.80 7.07 5.14
CA TRP A 342 -6.66 7.00 6.06
C TRP A 342 -5.33 6.81 5.33
N TRP A 343 -5.33 5.89 4.34
CA TRP A 343 -4.11 5.54 3.64
C TRP A 343 -3.62 6.66 2.74
N VAL A 344 -4.50 7.39 2.06
CA VAL A 344 -4.15 8.56 1.25
C VAL A 344 -3.40 9.59 2.08
N HIS A 345 -3.90 9.87 3.30
CA HIS A 345 -3.30 10.86 4.18
C HIS A 345 -1.99 10.36 4.82
N SER A 346 -1.92 9.09 5.20
CA SER A 346 -0.67 8.52 5.74
C SER A 346 0.45 8.46 4.70
N GLU A 347 0.13 8.15 3.42
CA GLU A 347 1.09 8.19 2.31
C GLU A 347 1.58 9.62 2.05
N ALA A 348 0.65 10.57 2.05
CA ALA A 348 0.97 11.97 1.84
C ALA A 348 1.85 12.55 2.97
N LEU A 349 1.61 12.17 4.24
CA LEU A 349 2.48 12.54 5.37
C LEU A 349 3.92 12.10 5.15
N TYR A 350 4.11 10.83 4.80
CA TYR A 350 5.46 10.31 4.60
C TYR A 350 6.14 10.93 3.38
N ALA A 351 5.45 10.97 2.24
CA ALA A 351 6.02 11.50 1.01
C ALA A 351 6.42 12.99 1.16
N THR A 352 5.55 13.83 1.69
CA THR A 352 5.82 15.26 1.82
C THR A 352 6.96 15.56 2.80
N LEU A 353 7.01 14.85 3.93
CA LEU A 353 8.12 14.97 4.88
C LEU A 353 9.45 14.51 4.24
N LEU A 354 9.46 13.34 3.62
CA LEU A 354 10.66 12.74 3.04
C LEU A 354 11.26 13.63 1.94
N PHE A 355 10.44 14.02 0.97
CA PHE A 355 10.90 14.86 -0.14
C PHE A 355 11.20 16.29 0.32
N GLY A 356 10.37 16.86 1.19
CA GLY A 356 10.56 18.22 1.72
C GLY A 356 11.90 18.39 2.44
N GLU A 357 12.24 17.47 3.34
CA GLU A 357 13.52 17.52 4.08
C GLU A 357 14.71 17.15 3.16
N ARG A 358 14.60 16.13 2.31
CA ARG A 358 15.71 15.68 1.46
C ARG A 358 16.07 16.70 0.37
N ALA A 359 15.08 17.36 -0.22
CA ALA A 359 15.28 18.38 -1.25
C ALA A 359 15.37 19.81 -0.67
N ASN A 360 15.20 19.99 0.64
CA ASN A 360 15.03 21.30 1.27
C ASN A 360 13.91 22.12 0.58
N ASP A 361 12.80 21.46 0.25
CA ASP A 361 11.68 22.03 -0.48
C ASP A 361 10.62 22.56 0.49
N LYS A 362 10.60 23.89 0.66
CA LYS A 362 9.68 24.55 1.59
C LYS A 362 8.20 24.31 1.26
N GLU A 363 7.83 24.25 -0.01
CA GLU A 363 6.44 24.02 -0.42
C GLU A 363 5.95 22.64 0.03
N LEU A 364 6.78 21.60 -0.11
CA LEU A 364 6.44 20.26 0.37
C LEU A 364 6.38 20.20 1.90
N LEU A 365 7.20 20.95 2.63
CA LEU A 365 7.10 21.05 4.08
C LEU A 365 5.83 21.82 4.53
N ASP A 366 5.45 22.87 3.83
CA ASP A 366 4.18 23.57 4.07
C ASP A 366 2.97 22.63 3.80
N TRP A 367 3.06 21.75 2.78
CA TRP A 367 2.08 20.68 2.56
C TRP A 367 2.08 19.64 3.66
N TYR A 368 3.26 19.22 4.15
CA TYR A 368 3.36 18.30 5.27
C TYR A 368 2.62 18.84 6.51
N ASP A 369 2.88 20.08 6.91
CA ASP A 369 2.23 20.70 8.06
C ASP A 369 0.71 20.73 7.89
N LYS A 370 0.23 21.11 6.71
CA LYS A 370 -1.20 21.17 6.38
C LYS A 370 -1.87 19.80 6.43
N ILE A 371 -1.21 18.76 5.92
CA ILE A 371 -1.71 17.38 5.93
C ILE A 371 -1.66 16.82 7.34
N PHE A 372 -0.61 17.13 8.10
CA PHE A 372 -0.45 16.72 9.49
C PHE A 372 -1.60 17.25 10.36
N ASP A 373 -1.84 18.55 10.30
CA ASP A 373 -2.91 19.19 11.06
C ASP A 373 -4.29 18.59 10.74
N TYR A 374 -4.56 18.34 9.45
CA TYR A 374 -5.79 17.70 9.03
C TYR A 374 -5.89 16.27 9.55
N THR A 375 -4.90 15.45 9.26
CA THR A 375 -4.91 14.00 9.51
C THR A 375 -5.11 13.69 10.98
N PHE A 376 -4.31 14.30 11.85
CA PHE A 376 -4.37 14.07 13.30
C PHE A 376 -5.52 14.77 14.01
N LYS A 377 -6.26 15.60 13.29
CA LYS A 377 -7.53 16.18 13.77
C LYS A 377 -8.73 15.27 13.50
N VAL A 378 -8.76 14.57 12.35
CA VAL A 378 -10.00 13.93 11.88
C VAL A 378 -10.00 12.41 11.93
N HIS A 379 -8.85 11.74 11.73
CA HIS A 379 -8.78 10.28 11.69
C HIS A 379 -8.65 9.60 13.05
N PRO A 380 -7.96 10.15 14.09
CA PRO A 380 -7.86 9.47 15.37
C PRO A 380 -9.22 9.13 15.93
N ASN A 381 -9.39 7.89 16.38
CA ASN A 381 -10.65 7.42 16.92
C ASN A 381 -11.03 8.23 18.18
N PRO A 382 -12.24 8.77 18.27
CA PRO A 382 -12.72 9.45 19.48
C PRO A 382 -12.83 8.50 20.68
N ASP A 383 -13.03 7.20 20.44
CA ASP A 383 -13.00 6.18 21.47
C ASP A 383 -11.55 5.84 21.85
N ARG A 384 -11.14 6.28 23.04
CA ARG A 384 -9.77 6.11 23.54
C ARG A 384 -9.42 4.68 23.95
N GLU A 385 -10.39 3.78 24.06
CA GLU A 385 -10.14 2.36 24.30
C GLU A 385 -9.83 1.62 23.02
N ILE A 386 -10.42 2.04 21.90
CA ILE A 386 -10.12 1.52 20.56
C ILE A 386 -8.79 2.10 20.07
N ARG A 387 -8.63 3.43 20.11
CA ARG A 387 -7.42 4.21 19.75
C ARG A 387 -7.05 4.27 18.29
N GLU A 388 -7.14 3.17 17.57
CA GLU A 388 -6.80 3.11 16.13
C GLU A 388 -7.66 4.11 15.33
N TRP A 389 -7.25 4.49 14.12
CA TRP A 389 -7.95 5.52 13.33
C TRP A 389 -9.31 5.05 12.81
N VAL A 390 -10.27 5.98 12.69
CA VAL A 390 -11.43 5.82 11.80
C VAL A 390 -10.92 5.99 10.37
N GLN A 391 -10.99 4.90 9.60
CA GLN A 391 -10.22 4.82 8.35
C GLN A 391 -10.89 5.51 7.17
N ILE A 392 -12.21 5.47 7.08
CA ILE A 392 -12.95 6.00 5.95
C ILE A 392 -13.93 7.07 6.43
N LEU A 393 -13.77 8.28 5.90
CA LEU A 393 -14.62 9.41 6.18
C LEU A 393 -15.32 9.89 4.89
N GLN A 394 -16.49 10.46 5.03
CA GLN A 394 -17.16 11.22 3.98
C GLN A 394 -16.39 12.53 3.73
N ARG A 395 -16.76 13.24 2.67
CA ARG A 395 -16.14 14.53 2.33
C ARG A 395 -16.16 15.54 3.49
N ASP A 396 -17.23 15.56 4.27
CA ASP A 396 -17.41 16.44 5.44
C ASP A 396 -16.75 15.94 6.72
N ASN A 397 -15.91 14.91 6.62
CA ASN A 397 -15.18 14.27 7.71
C ASN A 397 -16.05 13.43 8.67
N THR A 398 -17.28 13.12 8.33
CA THR A 398 -18.10 12.17 9.12
C THR A 398 -17.73 10.71 8.76
N PRO A 399 -17.71 9.78 9.73
CA PRO A 399 -17.40 8.37 9.48
C PRO A 399 -18.33 7.69 8.47
N VAL A 400 -17.78 6.85 7.61
CA VAL A 400 -18.56 6.03 6.65
C VAL A 400 -18.83 4.65 7.22
N THR A 401 -20.01 4.11 6.92
CA THR A 401 -20.38 2.72 7.30
C THR A 401 -20.33 1.74 6.12
N LYS A 402 -20.20 2.25 4.89
CA LYS A 402 -20.11 1.42 3.67
C LYS A 402 -18.75 0.71 3.56
N VAL A 403 -18.74 -0.46 2.90
CA VAL A 403 -17.50 -1.12 2.46
C VAL A 403 -16.99 -0.38 1.20
N THR A 404 -15.70 -0.04 1.18
CA THR A 404 -15.10 0.70 0.05
C THR A 404 -14.51 -0.27 -0.99
N ALA A 405 -13.75 -1.28 -0.56
CA ALA A 405 -13.12 -2.26 -1.45
C ALA A 405 -13.26 -3.68 -0.89
N LEU A 406 -12.72 -3.93 0.30
CA LEU A 406 -12.84 -5.17 1.04
C LEU A 406 -13.48 -4.87 2.41
N PRO A 407 -14.22 -5.82 3.01
CA PRO A 407 -14.83 -5.64 4.33
C PRO A 407 -13.78 -5.80 5.45
N VAL A 408 -12.69 -5.07 5.33
CA VAL A 408 -11.52 -5.16 6.23
C VAL A 408 -11.14 -3.78 6.75
N LYS A 409 -10.56 -3.77 7.95
CA LYS A 409 -9.80 -2.64 8.47
C LYS A 409 -8.32 -2.89 8.18
N ASP A 410 -7.63 -1.89 7.65
CA ASP A 410 -6.26 -2.07 7.17
C ASP A 410 -5.22 -1.59 8.21
N PRO A 411 -4.30 -2.46 8.65
CA PRO A 411 -3.19 -2.07 9.51
C PRO A 411 -2.01 -1.48 8.73
N PHE A 412 -1.95 -1.71 7.41
CA PHE A 412 -0.70 -1.66 6.66
C PHE A 412 -0.20 -0.24 6.42
N HIS A 413 -1.00 0.60 5.76
CA HIS A 413 -0.53 1.93 5.35
C HIS A 413 -0.15 2.80 6.54
N ILE A 414 -1.00 2.89 7.58
CA ILE A 414 -0.71 3.69 8.77
C ILE A 414 0.58 3.21 9.44
N THR A 415 0.64 1.93 9.78
CA THR A 415 1.79 1.36 10.51
C THR A 415 3.07 1.49 9.70
N ARG A 416 3.03 1.17 8.40
CA ARG A 416 4.18 1.29 7.50
C ARG A 416 4.70 2.73 7.42
N ASN A 417 3.80 3.69 7.23
CA ASN A 417 4.20 5.09 7.07
C ASN A 417 4.73 5.69 8.37
N LEU A 418 4.10 5.39 9.53
CA LEU A 418 4.64 5.80 10.82
C LEU A 418 6.04 5.20 11.07
N MET A 419 6.26 3.92 10.73
CA MET A 419 7.59 3.31 10.80
C MET A 419 8.60 4.01 9.89
N TYR A 420 8.22 4.35 8.66
CA TYR A 420 9.12 5.00 7.72
C TYR A 420 9.41 6.46 8.11
N ILE A 421 8.41 7.19 8.59
CA ILE A 421 8.62 8.53 9.18
C ILE A 421 9.62 8.45 10.33
N LEU A 422 9.42 7.56 11.30
CA LEU A 422 10.34 7.39 12.42
C LEU A 422 11.76 7.01 11.97
N ARG A 423 11.89 6.05 11.06
CA ARG A 423 13.20 5.67 10.51
C ARG A 423 13.89 6.85 9.85
N PHE A 424 13.16 7.65 9.09
CA PHE A 424 13.70 8.84 8.45
C PHE A 424 14.13 9.90 9.50
N LEU A 425 13.25 10.22 10.45
CA LEU A 425 13.55 11.19 11.52
C LEU A 425 14.77 10.77 12.36
N TYR A 426 14.93 9.47 12.67
CA TYR A 426 16.14 8.97 13.35
C TYR A 426 17.42 9.14 12.53
N THR A 427 17.34 9.26 11.22
CA THR A 427 18.54 9.59 10.41
C THR A 427 18.95 11.06 10.55
N LEU A 428 18.01 11.94 10.87
CA LEU A 428 18.25 13.36 11.08
C LEU A 428 18.80 13.69 12.48
N GLU A 429 18.74 12.74 13.45
CA GLU A 429 19.35 12.90 14.77
C GLU A 429 20.88 12.91 14.74
N LYS A 430 21.50 12.48 13.66
CA LYS A 430 22.96 12.36 13.50
C LYS A 430 23.55 13.65 12.99
#